data_5781155bd9725312db9c8e2645776dc7
#
_entry.id   5781155bd9725312db9c8e2645776dc7
#
_cell.length_a   1.000
_cell.length_b   1.000
_cell.length_c   1.000
_cell.angle_alpha   90.00
_cell.angle_beta   90.00
_cell.angle_gamma   90.00
#
_symmetry.space_group_name_H-M   'P 1'
#
loop_
_entity.id
_entity.type
_entity.pdbx_description
1 polymer ?
#
loop_
_entity_poly.entity_id
_entity_poly.type
_entity_poly.pdbx_seq_one_letter_code
_entity_poly.pdbx_strand_id
1 'polypeptide(L)'
;MFKNVYIPYKGYWSSPFCRWQESLQNQHAVQLAATTAKKFFELRGITPDIFDGIVFGSTIPQKMWFYDAPWFATLMGNPNISGPRVAQACATATVSINVAASSVELGNNANVLVATADRSSNCPNILWPNPSGLGGKPDFESWMLDGFNFEPT
;
A
#
# COMPACT_ATOMS: atom_id res chain seq x y z
N MET A 1 12.26 10.87 -19.33
CA MET A 1 10.87 10.72 -19.79
C MET A 1 10.71 9.29 -20.27
N PHE A 2 9.73 8.55 -19.75
CA PHE A 2 9.44 7.18 -20.19
C PHE A 2 8.98 7.17 -21.63
N LYS A 3 9.44 6.21 -22.43
CA LYS A 3 9.14 6.09 -23.86
C LYS A 3 8.26 4.90 -24.20
N ASN A 4 8.38 3.82 -23.42
CA ASN A 4 7.75 2.53 -23.72
C ASN A 4 6.74 2.12 -22.64
N VAL A 5 6.27 3.07 -21.82
CA VAL A 5 5.36 2.80 -20.71
C VAL A 5 4.00 3.40 -20.99
N TYR A 6 2.95 2.62 -20.77
CA TYR A 6 1.57 3.02 -20.98
C TYR A 6 0.72 2.67 -19.76
N ILE A 7 -0.17 3.58 -19.38
CA ILE A 7 -1.29 3.28 -18.52
C ILE A 7 -2.49 3.06 -19.44
N PRO A 8 -3.09 1.86 -19.48
CA PRO A 8 -4.21 1.59 -20.37
C PRO A 8 -5.39 2.52 -20.08
N TYR A 9 -6.09 2.93 -21.11
CA TYR A 9 -7.30 3.73 -20.96
C TYR A 9 -8.31 3.02 -20.06
N LYS A 10 -8.79 3.71 -19.03
CA LYS A 10 -9.64 3.14 -17.96
C LYS A 10 -8.99 1.95 -17.21
N GLY A 11 -7.67 1.84 -17.23
CA GLY A 11 -6.90 0.84 -16.47
C GLY A 11 -6.66 1.28 -15.03
N TYR A 12 -7.65 1.87 -14.38
CA TYR A 12 -7.58 2.30 -12.98
C TYR A 12 -8.92 2.11 -12.27
N TRP A 13 -8.86 1.97 -10.97
CA TRP A 13 -10.02 1.84 -10.09
C TRP A 13 -9.74 2.48 -8.73
N SER A 14 -10.80 2.65 -7.95
CA SER A 14 -10.72 3.14 -6.58
C SER A 14 -11.83 2.52 -5.74
N SER A 15 -11.59 2.33 -4.45
CA SER A 15 -12.65 2.17 -3.48
C SER A 15 -13.28 3.53 -3.15
N PRO A 16 -14.46 3.58 -2.53
CA PRO A 16 -14.94 4.81 -1.91
C PRO A 16 -13.95 5.32 -0.85
N PHE A 17 -13.86 6.64 -0.70
CA PHE A 17 -13.21 7.27 0.43
C PHE A 17 -14.20 7.38 1.59
N CYS A 18 -13.76 7.02 2.77
CA CYS A 18 -14.59 7.10 3.98
C CYS A 18 -13.94 8.02 5.00
N ARG A 19 -14.77 8.63 5.83
CA ARG A 19 -14.29 9.44 6.94
C ARG A 19 -13.57 8.56 7.96
N TRP A 20 -12.68 9.20 8.70
CA TRP A 20 -11.98 8.59 9.82
C TRP A 20 -12.99 7.99 10.82
N GLN A 21 -12.71 6.77 11.31
CA GLN A 21 -13.56 5.99 12.24
C GLN A 21 -14.98 5.69 11.74
N GLU A 22 -15.17 5.66 10.42
CA GLU A 22 -16.46 5.33 9.80
C GLU A 22 -16.47 3.92 9.16
N SER A 23 -17.24 3.73 8.10
CA SER A 23 -17.62 2.42 7.52
C SER A 23 -16.44 1.50 7.14
N LEU A 24 -15.25 2.04 6.88
CA LEU A 24 -14.05 1.23 6.58
C LEU A 24 -13.08 1.07 7.77
N GLN A 25 -13.42 1.55 8.96
CA GLN A 25 -12.54 1.59 10.12
C GLN A 25 -11.97 0.21 10.53
N ASN A 26 -12.72 -0.85 10.30
CA ASN A 26 -12.33 -2.23 10.65
C ASN A 26 -11.82 -3.05 9.45
N GLN A 27 -11.75 -2.45 8.27
CA GLN A 27 -11.24 -3.15 7.08
C GLN A 27 -9.71 -3.14 7.08
N HIS A 28 -9.11 -4.27 6.77
CA HIS A 28 -7.68 -4.31 6.53
C HIS A 28 -7.38 -3.75 5.12
N ALA A 29 -6.46 -2.77 5.02
CA ALA A 29 -6.23 -2.06 3.76
C ALA A 29 -5.84 -2.99 2.60
N VAL A 30 -4.97 -3.98 2.85
CA VAL A 30 -4.56 -4.95 1.83
C VAL A 30 -5.73 -5.81 1.35
N GLN A 31 -6.59 -6.26 2.27
CA GLN A 31 -7.78 -7.04 1.93
C GLN A 31 -8.79 -6.21 1.12
N LEU A 32 -9.00 -4.97 1.51
CA LEU A 32 -9.86 -4.05 0.78
C LEU A 32 -9.32 -3.80 -0.63
N ALA A 33 -8.01 -3.54 -0.75
CA ALA A 33 -7.35 -3.36 -2.04
C ALA A 33 -7.50 -4.59 -2.93
N ALA A 34 -7.28 -5.79 -2.39
CA ALA A 34 -7.41 -7.04 -3.15
C ALA A 34 -8.86 -7.30 -3.58
N THR A 35 -9.83 -7.04 -2.71
CA THR A 35 -11.26 -7.20 -3.03
C THR A 35 -11.69 -6.25 -4.14
N THR A 36 -11.26 -4.99 -4.07
CA THR A 36 -11.59 -4.00 -5.10
C THR A 36 -10.87 -4.30 -6.42
N ALA A 37 -9.63 -4.78 -6.38
CA ALA A 37 -8.91 -5.22 -7.56
C ALA A 37 -9.62 -6.40 -8.26
N LYS A 38 -10.00 -7.44 -7.53
CA LYS A 38 -10.77 -8.57 -8.07
C LYS A 38 -12.03 -8.12 -8.77
N LYS A 39 -12.81 -7.28 -8.11
CA LYS A 39 -14.04 -6.75 -8.69
C LYS A 39 -13.79 -5.95 -9.97
N PHE A 40 -12.72 -5.17 -10.01
CA PHE A 40 -12.31 -4.47 -11.21
C PHE A 40 -11.90 -5.43 -12.32
N PHE A 41 -11.13 -6.47 -12.02
CA PHE A 41 -10.71 -7.49 -12.99
C PHE A 41 -11.90 -8.24 -13.57
N GLU A 42 -12.84 -8.67 -12.75
CA GLU A 42 -14.10 -9.30 -13.19
C GLU A 42 -14.88 -8.39 -14.15
N LEU A 43 -15.07 -7.13 -13.78
CA LEU A 43 -15.79 -6.15 -14.60
C LEU A 43 -15.12 -5.85 -15.95
N ARG A 44 -13.81 -6.06 -16.04
CA ARG A 44 -13.00 -5.75 -17.22
C ARG A 44 -12.58 -6.98 -18.01
N GLY A 45 -12.93 -8.18 -17.55
CA GLY A 45 -12.47 -9.44 -18.16
C GLY A 45 -10.95 -9.62 -18.10
N ILE A 46 -10.31 -9.11 -17.04
CA ILE A 46 -8.87 -9.22 -16.83
C ILE A 46 -8.60 -10.43 -15.95
N THR A 47 -7.66 -11.27 -16.36
CA THR A 47 -7.14 -12.35 -15.49
C THR A 47 -5.88 -11.85 -14.77
N PRO A 48 -5.73 -12.12 -13.47
CA PRO A 48 -4.55 -11.67 -12.72
C PRO A 48 -3.21 -12.16 -13.28
N ASP A 49 -3.21 -13.25 -14.02
CA ASP A 49 -2.01 -13.88 -14.61
C ASP A 49 -1.32 -13.03 -15.67
N ILE A 50 -1.98 -11.98 -16.19
CA ILE A 50 -1.33 -11.06 -17.13
C ILE A 50 -0.23 -10.22 -16.48
N PHE A 51 -0.26 -10.07 -15.15
CA PHE A 51 0.74 -9.30 -14.43
C PHE A 51 1.94 -10.16 -14.08
N ASP A 52 3.13 -9.64 -14.35
CA ASP A 52 4.42 -10.25 -14.04
C ASP A 52 5.19 -9.49 -12.93
N GLY A 53 4.63 -8.40 -12.44
CA GLY A 53 5.14 -7.63 -11.32
C GLY A 53 4.07 -6.83 -10.60
N ILE A 54 4.39 -6.41 -9.39
CA ILE A 54 3.51 -5.60 -8.54
C ILE A 54 4.31 -4.51 -7.83
N VAL A 55 3.69 -3.35 -7.66
CA VAL A 55 4.15 -2.34 -6.69
C VAL A 55 3.00 -2.03 -5.74
N PHE A 56 3.23 -2.23 -4.45
CA PHE A 56 2.22 -1.92 -3.44
C PHE A 56 2.63 -0.69 -2.62
N GLY A 57 1.77 0.31 -2.60
CA GLY A 57 1.98 1.55 -1.85
C GLY A 57 1.18 1.56 -0.56
N SER A 58 1.87 1.75 0.58
CA SER A 58 1.24 1.88 1.89
C SER A 58 2.16 2.60 2.86
N THR A 59 1.64 3.55 3.61
CA THR A 59 2.41 4.32 4.60
C THR A 59 2.03 3.99 6.02
N ILE A 60 0.76 3.70 6.28
CA ILE A 60 0.26 3.50 7.63
C ILE A 60 0.35 2.02 8.00
N PRO A 61 1.17 1.65 9.00
CA PRO A 61 1.26 0.27 9.46
C PRO A 61 -0.09 -0.26 9.92
N GLN A 62 -0.33 -1.52 9.63
CA GLN A 62 -1.51 -2.24 10.10
C GLN A 62 -1.10 -3.61 10.64
N LYS A 63 -1.94 -4.23 11.42
CA LYS A 63 -1.69 -5.59 11.88
C LYS A 63 -1.46 -6.50 10.68
N MET A 64 -0.38 -7.29 10.69
CA MET A 64 0.04 -8.15 9.56
C MET A 64 0.48 -7.41 8.29
N TRP A 65 0.80 -6.13 8.36
CA TRP A 65 1.19 -5.31 7.21
C TRP A 65 2.58 -5.61 6.64
N PHE A 66 3.39 -6.36 7.34
CA PHE A 66 4.82 -6.55 7.05
C PHE A 66 5.11 -7.07 5.63
N TYR A 67 4.15 -7.78 5.03
CA TYR A 67 4.26 -8.39 3.70
C TYR A 67 3.13 -7.91 2.76
N ASP A 68 2.90 -6.61 2.68
CA ASP A 68 1.78 -6.04 1.91
C ASP A 68 1.71 -6.54 0.48
N ALA A 69 2.80 -6.44 -0.29
CA ALA A 69 2.81 -6.79 -1.70
C ALA A 69 2.56 -8.28 -1.97
N PRO A 70 3.25 -9.24 -1.33
CA PRO A 70 2.95 -10.67 -1.47
C PRO A 70 1.55 -11.05 -0.98
N TRP A 71 1.08 -10.44 0.11
CA TRP A 71 -0.28 -10.66 0.59
C TRP A 71 -1.32 -10.18 -0.41
N PHE A 72 -1.13 -8.98 -0.94
CA PHE A 72 -2.02 -8.46 -1.97
C PHE A 72 -2.00 -9.34 -3.21
N ALA A 73 -0.82 -9.74 -3.70
CA ALA A 73 -0.66 -10.62 -4.86
C ALA A 73 -1.43 -11.93 -4.68
N THR A 74 -1.26 -12.59 -3.54
CA THR A 74 -1.99 -13.82 -3.19
C THR A 74 -3.49 -13.58 -3.12
N LEU A 75 -3.91 -12.55 -2.40
CA LEU A 75 -5.32 -12.24 -2.22
C LEU A 75 -6.02 -11.81 -3.51
N MET A 76 -5.33 -11.16 -4.43
CA MET A 76 -5.93 -10.77 -5.71
C MET A 76 -5.97 -11.91 -6.74
N GLY A 77 -5.28 -13.02 -6.50
CA GLY A 77 -5.34 -14.24 -7.30
C GLY A 77 -4.11 -14.57 -8.12
N ASN A 78 -2.97 -13.87 -7.94
CA ASN A 78 -1.69 -14.22 -8.57
C ASN A 78 -0.56 -14.29 -7.53
N PRO A 79 -0.40 -15.41 -6.83
CA PRO A 79 0.63 -15.57 -5.79
C PRO A 79 2.06 -15.65 -6.34
N ASN A 80 2.23 -15.75 -7.66
CA ASN A 80 3.54 -15.96 -8.29
C ASN A 80 4.27 -14.66 -8.62
N ILE A 81 3.63 -13.50 -8.47
CA ILE A 81 4.28 -12.21 -8.70
C ILE A 81 4.82 -11.61 -7.40
N SER A 82 5.90 -10.86 -7.55
CA SER A 82 6.51 -10.13 -6.44
C SER A 82 6.78 -8.67 -6.85
N GLY A 83 7.18 -7.88 -5.89
CA GLY A 83 7.57 -6.50 -6.11
C GLY A 83 7.68 -5.72 -4.81
N PRO A 84 8.15 -4.48 -4.88
CA PRO A 84 8.43 -3.67 -3.72
C PRO A 84 7.16 -3.12 -3.06
N ARG A 85 7.29 -2.85 -1.77
CA ARG A 85 6.43 -1.91 -1.05
C ARG A 85 7.03 -0.52 -1.11
N VAL A 86 6.21 0.49 -1.37
CA VAL A 86 6.59 1.91 -1.40
C VAL A 86 5.86 2.66 -0.30
N ALA A 87 6.60 3.49 0.42
CA ALA A 87 6.06 4.39 1.43
C ALA A 87 6.67 5.79 1.27
N GLN A 88 5.86 6.76 0.91
CA GLN A 88 6.27 8.14 0.65
C GLN A 88 5.20 9.14 1.12
N ALA A 89 4.54 8.87 2.22
CA ALA A 89 3.42 9.66 2.73
C ALA A 89 2.41 10.00 1.61
N CYS A 90 2.02 11.24 1.45
CA CYS A 90 1.04 11.67 0.44
C CYS A 90 1.48 11.40 -1.01
N ALA A 91 2.77 11.22 -1.26
CA ALA A 91 3.32 10.96 -2.59
C ALA A 91 3.40 9.46 -2.93
N THR A 92 2.99 8.57 -2.03
CA THR A 92 3.13 7.12 -2.18
C THR A 92 2.58 6.60 -3.50
N ALA A 93 1.39 7.01 -3.90
CA ALA A 93 0.78 6.55 -5.14
C ALA A 93 1.60 6.98 -6.38
N THR A 94 2.04 8.23 -6.42
CA THR A 94 2.85 8.77 -7.52
C THR A 94 4.20 8.06 -7.62
N VAL A 95 4.85 7.83 -6.48
CA VAL A 95 6.14 7.11 -6.45
C VAL A 95 5.95 5.65 -6.83
N SER A 96 4.87 5.00 -6.41
CA SER A 96 4.55 3.62 -6.82
C SER A 96 4.38 3.49 -8.33
N ILE A 97 3.68 4.44 -8.96
CA ILE A 97 3.55 4.50 -10.43
C ILE A 97 4.91 4.69 -11.10
N ASN A 98 5.75 5.57 -10.55
CA ASN A 98 7.09 5.81 -11.09
C ASN A 98 7.98 4.56 -11.00
N VAL A 99 7.95 3.85 -9.87
CA VAL A 99 8.69 2.59 -9.69
C VAL A 99 8.24 1.54 -10.70
N ALA A 100 6.93 1.36 -10.88
CA ALA A 100 6.38 0.44 -11.86
C ALA A 100 6.77 0.84 -13.29
N ALA A 101 6.64 2.11 -13.63
CA ALA A 101 7.02 2.65 -14.93
C ALA A 101 8.51 2.43 -15.22
N SER A 102 9.36 2.62 -14.22
CA SER A 102 10.81 2.36 -14.36
C SER A 102 11.10 0.88 -14.63
N SER A 103 10.39 -0.03 -13.96
CA SER A 103 10.55 -1.46 -14.18
C SER A 103 10.17 -1.88 -15.60
N VAL A 104 9.08 -1.34 -16.12
CA VAL A 104 8.64 -1.59 -17.50
C VAL A 104 9.59 -0.97 -18.50
N GLU A 105 10.02 0.28 -18.31
CA GLU A 105 10.94 0.96 -19.23
C GLU A 105 12.29 0.26 -19.35
N LEU A 106 12.76 -0.34 -18.25
CA LEU A 106 14.01 -1.12 -18.21
C LEU A 106 13.86 -2.55 -18.73
N GLY A 107 12.64 -2.98 -19.07
CA GLY A 107 12.37 -4.32 -19.54
C GLY A 107 12.41 -5.41 -18.46
N ASN A 108 12.39 -5.04 -17.18
CA ASN A 108 12.34 -5.99 -16.07
C ASN A 108 10.99 -6.68 -15.97
N ASN A 109 9.94 -5.97 -16.33
CA ASN A 109 8.55 -6.46 -16.34
C ASN A 109 7.84 -5.96 -17.61
N ALA A 110 6.86 -6.71 -18.07
CA ALA A 110 5.99 -6.31 -19.16
C ALA A 110 4.70 -5.65 -18.65
N ASN A 111 4.12 -6.16 -17.57
CA ASN A 111 2.85 -5.70 -17.02
C ASN A 111 2.93 -5.61 -15.49
N VAL A 112 3.09 -4.41 -14.97
CA VAL A 112 3.15 -4.18 -13.53
C VAL A 112 1.81 -3.67 -13.00
N LEU A 113 1.29 -4.35 -11.99
CA LEU A 113 0.12 -3.89 -11.25
C LEU A 113 0.56 -2.92 -10.14
N VAL A 114 -0.01 -1.73 -10.12
CA VAL A 114 0.18 -0.79 -9.02
C VAL A 114 -1.08 -0.76 -8.16
N ALA A 115 -0.93 -1.01 -6.88
CA ALA A 115 -2.00 -0.86 -5.91
C ALA A 115 -1.52 -0.03 -4.73
N THR A 116 -2.37 0.86 -4.23
CA THR A 116 -2.08 1.66 -3.04
C THR A 116 -3.25 1.61 -2.09
N ALA A 117 -2.99 1.39 -0.83
CA ALA A 117 -4.03 1.36 0.18
C ALA A 117 -3.50 1.73 1.56
N ASP A 118 -4.22 2.62 2.22
CA ASP A 118 -3.98 2.98 3.61
C ASP A 118 -5.29 3.05 4.38
N ARG A 119 -5.20 2.83 5.68
CA ARG A 119 -6.28 3.06 6.62
C ARG A 119 -5.75 3.84 7.82
N SER A 120 -6.23 5.06 7.97
CA SER A 120 -5.89 5.92 9.11
C SER A 120 -6.69 5.60 10.37
N SER A 121 -7.89 5.03 10.23
CA SER A 121 -8.69 4.59 11.38
C SER A 121 -8.03 3.40 12.07
N ASN A 122 -8.07 3.40 13.43
CA ASN A 122 -7.47 2.33 14.23
C ASN A 122 -6.00 2.04 13.86
N CYS A 123 -5.23 3.11 13.66
CA CYS A 123 -3.79 3.01 13.42
C CYS A 123 -3.06 2.42 14.63
N PRO A 124 -1.86 1.91 14.45
CA PRO A 124 -1.07 1.38 15.55
C PRO A 124 -0.62 2.50 16.50
N ASN A 125 -0.33 2.07 17.70
CA ASN A 125 0.49 2.83 18.62
C ASN A 125 1.89 2.23 18.63
N ILE A 126 2.91 3.05 18.89
CA ILE A 126 4.30 2.62 18.95
C ILE A 126 4.77 2.68 20.39
N LEU A 127 5.46 1.65 20.81
CA LEU A 127 6.17 1.58 22.09
C LEU A 127 7.66 1.56 21.82
N TRP A 128 8.35 2.60 22.25
CA TRP A 128 9.80 2.68 22.13
C TRP A 128 10.46 2.14 23.40
N PRO A 129 11.41 1.21 23.32
CA PRO A 129 12.19 0.81 24.49
C PRO A 129 12.90 2.02 25.09
N ASN A 130 12.71 2.24 26.38
CA ASN A 130 13.40 3.27 27.12
C ASN A 130 14.06 2.66 28.39
N PRO A 131 15.28 2.11 28.26
CA PRO A 131 15.97 1.49 29.39
C PRO A 131 16.23 2.44 30.55
N SER A 132 16.30 3.75 30.28
CA SER A 132 16.49 4.82 31.29
C SER A 132 15.18 5.36 31.84
N GLY A 133 14.05 4.92 31.30
CA GLY A 133 12.72 5.30 31.80
C GLY A 133 12.48 4.80 33.23
N LEU A 134 11.79 5.59 34.02
CA LEU A 134 11.46 5.27 35.40
C LEU A 134 10.72 3.90 35.47
N GLY A 135 11.30 2.92 36.18
CA GLY A 135 10.76 1.57 36.26
C GLY A 135 10.84 0.78 34.96
N GLY A 136 11.67 1.21 33.98
CA GLY A 136 11.78 0.58 32.67
C GLY A 136 10.59 0.84 31.76
N LYS A 137 9.78 1.83 32.07
CA LYS A 137 8.59 2.17 31.30
C LYS A 137 8.96 2.61 29.87
N PRO A 138 8.40 1.98 28.82
CA PRO A 138 8.62 2.41 27.47
C PRO A 138 7.96 3.75 27.17
N ASP A 139 8.49 4.47 26.19
CA ASP A 139 7.85 5.65 25.65
C ASP A 139 6.72 5.22 24.70
N PHE A 140 5.58 5.90 24.81
CA PHE A 140 4.40 5.61 24.01
C PHE A 140 4.19 6.73 23.00
N GLU A 141 3.97 6.36 21.75
CA GLU A 141 3.68 7.27 20.65
C GLU A 141 2.42 6.82 19.92
N SER A 142 1.48 7.73 19.71
CA SER A 142 0.34 7.51 18.85
C SER A 142 0.69 7.90 17.43
N TRP A 143 0.65 6.95 16.50
CA TRP A 143 1.00 7.17 15.10
C TRP A 143 0.29 8.38 14.47
N MET A 144 -0.99 8.56 14.76
CA MET A 144 -1.79 9.65 14.17
C MET A 144 -1.79 10.94 14.98
N LEU A 145 -1.64 10.85 16.29
CA LEU A 145 -1.75 12.01 17.15
C LEU A 145 -0.40 12.69 17.40
N ASP A 146 0.65 11.87 17.53
CA ASP A 146 1.97 12.37 17.94
C ASP A 146 2.93 12.52 16.74
N GLY A 147 2.72 11.71 15.68
CA GLY A 147 3.61 11.68 14.51
C GLY A 147 3.60 12.93 13.63
N PHE A 148 2.71 13.89 13.88
CA PHE A 148 2.67 15.17 13.18
C PHE A 148 3.22 16.35 14.02
N ASN A 149 3.56 16.13 15.27
CA ASN A 149 4.20 17.12 16.13
C ASN A 149 5.73 17.08 15.95
N PHE A 150 6.18 17.17 14.70
CA PHE A 150 7.60 17.27 14.40
C PHE A 150 8.06 18.69 14.69
N GLU A 151 8.67 18.92 15.85
CA GLU A 151 9.55 20.07 16.04
C GLU A 151 10.94 19.66 15.53
N PRO A 152 11.44 20.24 14.44
CA PRO A 152 12.79 19.97 14.00
C PRO A 152 13.76 20.51 15.07
N THR A 153 14.53 19.61 15.66
CA THR A 153 15.64 19.95 16.54
C THR A 153 16.81 20.51 15.75
#